data_5b8d38247bad1d29714c56f70a9e191f
#
_entry.id   5b8d38247bad1d29714c56f70a9e191f
#
_cell.length_a   1.000
_cell.length_b   1.000
_cell.length_c   1.000
_cell.angle_alpha   90.00
_cell.angle_beta   90.00
_cell.angle_gamma   90.00
#
_symmetry.space_group_name_H-M   'P 1'
#
loop_
_entity.id
_entity.type
_entity.pdbx_description
1 polymer ?
#
loop_
_entity_poly.entity_id
_entity_poly.type
_entity_poly.pdbx_seq_one_letter_code
_entity_poly.pdbx_strand_id
1 'polypeptide(L)'
;MLRLFEEKDAEAIILGTRVPNDAATNFGCIVSDTHTKRVLHYVEKPESHISNLINCGVYLFSTEAIFPSIKSAMKRRADRPRLVSYPSSDALDSTWNIPKSTAGDDDDEDGERTEVIRLEQDILSDLADNRAFYVLETKDFWRQIKTAGSAVPANALYLMKAFQSQSPELAKPSATILPPVFIHPTATVDPTAKLGPNVSIGPRAVVGAGARIKESIVLEDAEIKHDACVLYAIIGWSSRVGSWARVEGTPTPVREHSTSVVKNGVKVQSITILGKECAVGDEVRVQNCVCLPYKELKRDVMNEVIM
;
A
#
# COMPACT_ATOMS: atom_id res chain seq x y z
N MET A 1 -0.45 -10.12 20.56
CA MET A 1 -1.63 -10.91 20.21
C MET A 1 -1.70 -12.21 21.02
N LEU A 2 -0.67 -13.08 21.03
CA LEU A 2 -0.69 -14.36 21.78
C LEU A 2 -1.04 -14.21 23.24
N ARG A 3 -0.40 -13.29 23.97
CA ARG A 3 -0.74 -13.05 25.39
C ARG A 3 -2.21 -12.68 25.63
N LEU A 4 -2.76 -11.81 24.77
CA LEU A 4 -4.17 -11.43 24.86
C LEU A 4 -5.09 -12.60 24.51
N PHE A 5 -4.67 -13.46 23.58
CA PHE A 5 -5.39 -14.66 23.16
C PHE A 5 -5.55 -15.65 24.34
N GLU A 6 -4.46 -15.92 25.04
CA GLU A 6 -4.42 -16.79 26.21
C GLU A 6 -5.16 -16.16 27.40
N GLU A 7 -4.94 -14.87 27.68
CA GLU A 7 -5.56 -14.14 28.79
C GLU A 7 -7.10 -14.09 28.69
N LYS A 8 -7.63 -13.94 27.48
CA LYS A 8 -9.07 -13.79 27.23
C LYS A 8 -9.76 -15.10 26.86
N ASP A 9 -9.02 -16.20 26.76
CA ASP A 9 -9.54 -17.46 26.19
C ASP A 9 -10.27 -17.18 24.87
N ALA A 10 -9.58 -16.46 23.99
CA ALA A 10 -10.18 -15.91 22.79
C ALA A 10 -10.28 -16.95 21.68
N GLU A 11 -11.34 -16.91 20.89
CA GLU A 11 -11.47 -17.68 19.65
C GLU A 11 -10.82 -16.95 18.48
N ALA A 12 -10.82 -15.61 18.53
CA ALA A 12 -10.23 -14.77 17.49
C ALA A 12 -9.69 -13.46 18.08
N ILE A 13 -8.58 -12.98 17.49
CA ILE A 13 -8.05 -11.63 17.73
C ILE A 13 -7.72 -10.98 16.39
N ILE A 14 -8.15 -9.73 16.24
CA ILE A 14 -7.81 -8.85 15.13
C ILE A 14 -6.88 -7.74 15.61
N LEU A 15 -5.86 -7.44 14.81
CA LEU A 15 -5.02 -6.27 15.02
C LEU A 15 -5.71 -5.05 14.42
N GLY A 16 -5.92 -4.02 15.22
CA GLY A 16 -6.51 -2.76 14.79
C GLY A 16 -5.61 -1.55 15.05
N THR A 17 -5.78 -0.51 14.27
CA THR A 17 -5.14 0.80 14.46
C THR A 17 -6.15 1.92 14.25
N ARG A 18 -5.87 3.10 14.80
CA ARG A 18 -6.73 4.27 14.60
C ARG A 18 -6.22 5.11 13.44
N VAL A 19 -7.15 5.50 12.58
CA VAL A 19 -6.89 6.42 11.46
C VAL A 19 -7.77 7.66 11.57
N PRO A 20 -7.47 8.75 10.85
CA PRO A 20 -8.39 9.89 10.72
C PRO A 20 -9.76 9.46 10.18
N ASN A 21 -10.82 10.13 10.62
CA ASN A 21 -12.20 9.77 10.29
C ASN A 21 -12.49 9.74 8.78
N ASP A 22 -11.88 10.66 8.04
CA ASP A 22 -11.98 10.78 6.58
C ASP A 22 -11.35 9.61 5.82
N ALA A 23 -10.40 8.93 6.43
CA ALA A 23 -9.72 7.78 5.85
C ALA A 23 -10.37 6.43 6.22
N ALA A 24 -11.15 6.38 7.30
CA ALA A 24 -11.64 5.13 7.89
C ALA A 24 -12.54 4.32 6.94
N THR A 25 -13.36 4.99 6.12
CA THR A 25 -14.27 4.34 5.15
C THR A 25 -13.56 3.54 4.05
N ASN A 26 -12.24 3.78 3.85
CA ASN A 26 -11.44 3.01 2.89
C ASN A 26 -11.01 1.64 3.40
N PHE A 27 -11.29 1.31 4.66
CA PHE A 27 -10.83 0.11 5.37
C PHE A 27 -11.98 -0.61 6.05
N GLY A 28 -11.73 -1.84 6.49
CA GLY A 28 -12.62 -2.53 7.40
C GLY A 28 -12.66 -1.84 8.76
N CYS A 29 -13.83 -1.41 9.20
CA CYS A 29 -14.04 -0.73 10.47
C CYS A 29 -14.40 -1.69 11.60
N ILE A 30 -13.79 -1.49 12.75
CA ILE A 30 -14.00 -2.29 13.95
C ILE A 30 -14.74 -1.44 14.99
N VAL A 31 -15.87 -1.90 15.48
CA VAL A 31 -16.54 -1.37 16.65
C VAL A 31 -16.25 -2.30 17.81
N SER A 32 -15.63 -1.81 18.85
CA SER A 32 -15.26 -2.62 20.01
C SER A 32 -15.67 -1.96 21.33
N ASP A 33 -15.92 -2.78 22.32
CA ASP A 33 -16.07 -2.30 23.70
C ASP A 33 -14.74 -1.73 24.21
N THR A 34 -14.80 -0.54 24.79
CA THR A 34 -13.60 0.19 25.23
C THR A 34 -12.86 -0.46 26.39
N HIS A 35 -13.58 -1.20 27.25
CA HIS A 35 -13.03 -1.82 28.46
C HIS A 35 -12.58 -3.26 28.20
N THR A 36 -13.46 -4.05 27.62
CA THR A 36 -13.20 -5.48 27.40
C THR A 36 -12.36 -5.74 26.16
N LYS A 37 -12.32 -4.78 25.21
CA LYS A 37 -11.70 -4.92 23.88
C LYS A 37 -12.37 -5.96 22.99
N ARG A 38 -13.58 -6.40 23.35
CA ARG A 38 -14.39 -7.29 22.57
C ARG A 38 -14.87 -6.58 21.30
N VAL A 39 -14.77 -7.22 20.15
CA VAL A 39 -15.34 -6.73 18.90
C VAL A 39 -16.86 -6.91 18.96
N LEU A 40 -17.59 -5.85 18.75
CA LEU A 40 -19.06 -5.83 18.75
C LEU A 40 -19.61 -5.89 17.33
N HIS A 41 -18.94 -5.19 16.39
CA HIS A 41 -19.29 -5.19 14.98
C HIS A 41 -18.04 -5.04 14.13
N TYR A 42 -18.08 -5.66 12.97
CA TYR A 42 -17.09 -5.49 11.90
C TYR A 42 -17.81 -5.16 10.59
N VAL A 43 -17.37 -4.11 9.91
CA VAL A 43 -17.96 -3.69 8.63
C VAL A 43 -16.84 -3.38 7.65
N GLU A 44 -16.81 -4.11 6.53
CA GLU A 44 -15.81 -3.88 5.47
C GLU A 44 -16.22 -2.69 4.61
N LYS A 45 -15.35 -1.67 4.55
CA LYS A 45 -15.50 -0.45 3.74
C LYS A 45 -16.91 0.18 3.83
N PRO A 46 -17.33 0.66 5.01
CA PRO A 46 -18.66 1.21 5.17
C PRO A 46 -18.85 2.48 4.34
N GLU A 47 -20.06 2.71 3.83
CA GLU A 47 -20.42 3.94 3.08
C GLU A 47 -20.39 5.20 3.96
N SER A 48 -20.59 5.05 5.26
CA SER A 48 -20.56 6.14 6.23
C SER A 48 -19.56 5.86 7.33
N HIS A 49 -19.09 6.91 8.02
CA HIS A 49 -18.19 6.77 9.15
C HIS A 49 -18.88 6.05 10.32
N ILE A 50 -18.35 4.89 10.72
CA ILE A 50 -18.82 4.07 11.84
C ILE A 50 -17.82 4.10 12.98
N SER A 51 -16.53 3.92 12.68
CA SER A 51 -15.45 3.87 13.66
C SER A 51 -14.15 4.33 13.01
N ASN A 52 -13.26 4.93 13.79
CA ASN A 52 -11.90 5.24 13.35
C ASN A 52 -10.89 4.12 13.67
N LEU A 53 -11.32 3.07 14.33
CA LEU A 53 -10.53 1.86 14.55
C LEU A 53 -10.70 0.94 13.36
N ILE A 54 -9.60 0.71 12.64
CA ILE A 54 -9.61 -0.07 11.40
C ILE A 54 -8.82 -1.36 11.52
N ASN A 55 -9.13 -2.29 10.64
CA ASN A 55 -8.45 -3.57 10.48
C ASN A 55 -7.06 -3.39 9.84
N CYS A 56 -6.04 -3.95 10.47
CA CYS A 56 -4.67 -3.97 9.98
C CYS A 56 -4.36 -5.16 9.05
N GLY A 57 -5.28 -6.10 8.87
CA GLY A 57 -5.06 -7.31 8.06
C GLY A 57 -4.21 -8.38 8.76
N VAL A 58 -4.14 -8.35 10.10
CA VAL A 58 -3.42 -9.35 10.90
C VAL A 58 -4.38 -9.98 11.90
N TYR A 59 -4.45 -11.30 11.87
CA TYR A 59 -5.40 -12.07 12.66
C TYR A 59 -4.74 -13.21 13.42
N LEU A 60 -5.36 -13.62 14.52
CA LEU A 60 -5.04 -14.83 15.24
C LEU A 60 -6.35 -15.56 15.54
N PHE A 61 -6.47 -16.80 15.11
CA PHE A 61 -7.67 -17.62 15.30
C PHE A 61 -7.33 -18.92 16.01
N SER A 62 -8.28 -19.45 16.80
CA SER A 62 -8.24 -20.85 17.17
C SER A 62 -8.69 -21.71 15.99
N THR A 63 -8.12 -22.89 15.87
CA THR A 63 -8.49 -23.86 14.81
C THR A 63 -9.89 -24.37 15.00
N GLU A 64 -10.32 -24.50 16.26
CA GLU A 64 -11.66 -24.93 16.64
C GLU A 64 -12.75 -23.90 16.26
N ALA A 65 -12.41 -22.60 16.15
CA ALA A 65 -13.36 -21.56 15.77
C ALA A 65 -13.35 -21.28 14.27
N ILE A 66 -12.19 -21.14 13.65
CA ILE A 66 -12.09 -20.67 12.26
C ILE A 66 -12.61 -21.70 11.25
N PHE A 67 -12.27 -22.98 11.38
CA PHE A 67 -12.72 -23.99 10.42
C PHE A 67 -14.23 -24.26 10.43
N PRO A 68 -14.90 -24.36 11.60
CA PRO A 68 -16.36 -24.41 11.63
C PRO A 68 -17.02 -23.16 11.04
N SER A 69 -16.46 -21.96 11.28
CA SER A 69 -16.99 -20.70 10.71
C SER A 69 -16.90 -20.70 9.18
N ILE A 70 -15.77 -21.16 8.61
CA ILE A 70 -15.61 -21.31 7.16
C ILE A 70 -16.66 -22.30 6.62
N LYS A 71 -16.83 -23.48 7.23
CA LYS A 71 -17.81 -24.47 6.81
C LYS A 71 -19.24 -23.91 6.87
N SER A 72 -19.57 -23.17 7.91
CA SER A 72 -20.88 -22.51 8.06
C SER A 72 -21.11 -21.47 6.97
N ALA A 73 -20.11 -20.65 6.64
CA ALA A 73 -20.17 -19.68 5.56
C ALA A 73 -20.37 -20.35 4.19
N MET A 74 -19.66 -21.45 3.93
CA MET A 74 -19.84 -22.27 2.72
C MET A 74 -21.29 -22.79 2.60
N LYS A 75 -21.81 -23.38 3.69
CA LYS A 75 -23.17 -23.90 3.71
C LYS A 75 -24.21 -22.81 3.46
N ARG A 76 -24.09 -21.66 4.15
CA ARG A 76 -25.03 -20.53 3.95
C ARG A 76 -25.03 -20.01 2.51
N ARG A 77 -23.88 -20.01 1.83
CA ARG A 77 -23.81 -19.65 0.39
C ARG A 77 -24.47 -20.71 -0.50
N ALA A 78 -24.25 -21.99 -0.21
CA ALA A 78 -24.88 -23.08 -0.96
C ALA A 78 -26.42 -23.08 -0.79
N ASP A 79 -26.91 -22.76 0.42
CA ASP A 79 -28.34 -22.75 0.76
C ASP A 79 -29.05 -21.45 0.31
N ARG A 80 -28.36 -20.43 -0.19
CA ARG A 80 -29.01 -19.23 -0.76
C ARG A 80 -29.76 -19.60 -2.03
N PRO A 81 -31.09 -19.32 -2.12
CA PRO A 81 -31.88 -19.58 -3.33
C PRO A 81 -31.21 -18.89 -4.52
N ARG A 82 -30.95 -19.65 -5.58
CA ARG A 82 -30.57 -19.05 -6.86
C ARG A 82 -31.78 -18.22 -7.32
N LEU A 83 -31.64 -16.89 -7.28
CA LEU A 83 -32.54 -16.03 -8.03
C LEU A 83 -32.29 -16.36 -9.51
N VAL A 84 -33.11 -17.24 -10.06
CA VAL A 84 -33.18 -17.43 -11.50
C VAL A 84 -33.70 -16.11 -12.05
N SER A 85 -32.87 -15.34 -12.69
CA SER A 85 -33.32 -14.21 -13.50
C SER A 85 -34.14 -14.85 -14.65
N TYR A 86 -35.43 -14.80 -14.55
CA TYR A 86 -36.28 -15.06 -15.68
C TYR A 86 -35.95 -14.00 -16.74
N PRO A 87 -35.60 -14.38 -17.98
CA PRO A 87 -35.55 -13.41 -19.04
C PRO A 87 -36.94 -12.79 -19.13
N SER A 88 -37.05 -11.50 -18.84
CA SER A 88 -38.27 -10.74 -19.06
C SER A 88 -38.58 -10.82 -20.55
N SER A 89 -39.63 -11.58 -20.89
CA SER A 89 -40.22 -11.59 -22.20
C SER A 89 -41.00 -10.29 -22.39
N ASP A 90 -40.31 -9.19 -22.59
CA ASP A 90 -40.85 -7.98 -23.17
C ASP A 90 -39.73 -7.21 -23.87
N ALA A 91 -39.47 -7.71 -25.08
CA ALA A 91 -38.83 -6.95 -26.11
C ALA A 91 -39.85 -5.95 -26.65
N LEU A 92 -39.95 -4.77 -26.06
CA LEU A 92 -40.51 -3.60 -26.77
C LEU A 92 -39.94 -2.30 -26.14
N ASP A 93 -39.26 -1.66 -27.03
CA ASP A 93 -39.02 -0.20 -27.15
C ASP A 93 -37.78 0.39 -26.48
N SER A 94 -36.98 0.73 -27.42
CA SER A 94 -35.91 1.68 -27.61
C SER A 94 -35.85 2.91 -26.71
N THR A 95 -34.60 3.35 -26.54
CA THR A 95 -34.18 4.77 -26.30
C THR A 95 -34.33 5.29 -24.89
N TRP A 96 -33.42 4.91 -24.00
CA TRP A 96 -32.85 5.88 -23.04
C TRP A 96 -31.41 5.47 -22.72
N ASN A 97 -30.45 6.18 -23.34
CA ASN A 97 -29.05 6.14 -22.95
C ASN A 97 -28.91 6.81 -21.58
N ILE A 98 -28.81 6.02 -20.53
CA ILE A 98 -28.32 6.48 -19.23
C ILE A 98 -26.82 6.15 -19.20
N PRO A 99 -25.93 7.14 -19.03
CA PRO A 99 -24.51 6.83 -18.84
C PRO A 99 -24.34 6.04 -17.55
N LYS A 100 -23.81 4.82 -17.65
CA LYS A 100 -23.34 4.08 -16.48
C LYS A 100 -22.24 4.89 -15.81
N SER A 101 -22.49 5.37 -14.61
CA SER A 101 -21.48 5.95 -13.74
C SER A 101 -20.43 4.89 -13.40
N THR A 102 -19.22 5.11 -13.87
CA THR A 102 -18.03 4.34 -13.53
C THR A 102 -17.65 4.62 -12.08
N ALA A 103 -18.05 3.75 -11.18
CA ALA A 103 -17.48 3.68 -9.84
C ALA A 103 -17.65 2.24 -9.31
N GLY A 104 -16.55 1.51 -9.23
CA GLY A 104 -16.46 0.21 -8.57
C GLY A 104 -15.99 -0.87 -9.53
N ASP A 105 -14.72 -1.23 -9.41
CA ASP A 105 -14.15 -2.48 -9.93
C ASP A 105 -14.84 -3.66 -9.23
N ASP A 106 -15.93 -4.13 -9.79
CA ASP A 106 -16.47 -5.45 -9.55
C ASP A 106 -16.71 -6.08 -10.93
N ASP A 107 -15.62 -6.72 -11.44
CA ASP A 107 -15.69 -7.66 -12.56
C ASP A 107 -16.47 -8.90 -12.12
N ASP A 108 -17.79 -8.85 -12.19
CA ASP A 108 -18.69 -9.98 -12.13
C ASP A 108 -19.62 -9.97 -13.36
N GLU A 109 -19.02 -9.95 -14.56
CA GLU A 109 -19.65 -10.44 -15.78
C GLU A 109 -19.16 -11.88 -16.03
N ASP A 110 -19.74 -12.83 -15.27
CA ASP A 110 -20.09 -14.16 -15.77
C ASP A 110 -20.76 -14.92 -14.62
N GLY A 111 -21.90 -15.50 -14.88
CA GLY A 111 -22.80 -16.15 -13.92
C GLY A 111 -22.26 -17.40 -13.20
N GLU A 112 -20.97 -17.57 -13.02
CA GLU A 112 -20.34 -18.48 -12.08
C GLU A 112 -20.02 -17.72 -10.79
N ARG A 113 -20.89 -17.88 -9.79
CA ARG A 113 -20.58 -17.45 -8.42
C ARG A 113 -19.32 -18.18 -8.00
N THR A 114 -18.21 -17.44 -7.97
CA THR A 114 -16.93 -17.93 -7.48
C THR A 114 -17.14 -18.54 -6.10
N GLU A 115 -16.69 -19.76 -5.87
CA GLU A 115 -16.72 -20.49 -4.59
C GLU A 115 -15.82 -19.84 -3.53
N VAL A 116 -15.35 -18.63 -3.80
CA VAL A 116 -14.41 -17.90 -2.95
C VAL A 116 -15.14 -17.32 -1.73
N ILE A 117 -14.75 -17.73 -0.54
CA ILE A 117 -15.17 -17.14 0.74
C ILE A 117 -14.21 -16.01 1.06
N ARG A 118 -14.75 -14.82 1.34
CA ARG A 118 -13.99 -13.64 1.76
C ARG A 118 -13.97 -13.57 3.28
N LEU A 119 -12.77 -13.65 3.87
CA LEU A 119 -12.59 -13.64 5.32
C LEU A 119 -13.29 -12.45 5.98
N GLU A 120 -13.08 -11.25 5.43
CA GLU A 120 -13.57 -10.00 6.00
C GLU A 120 -15.10 -9.87 5.93
N GLN A 121 -15.70 -10.31 4.83
CA GLN A 121 -17.14 -10.14 4.60
C GLN A 121 -17.97 -11.28 5.15
N ASP A 122 -17.46 -12.52 5.02
CA ASP A 122 -18.27 -13.72 5.30
C ASP A 122 -18.01 -14.30 6.70
N ILE A 123 -16.84 -14.02 7.30
CA ILE A 123 -16.39 -14.67 8.53
C ILE A 123 -16.23 -13.69 9.68
N LEU A 124 -15.54 -12.55 9.48
CA LEU A 124 -15.28 -11.63 10.59
C LEU A 124 -16.57 -11.01 11.14
N SER A 125 -17.55 -10.74 10.28
CA SER A 125 -18.87 -10.25 10.73
C SER A 125 -19.57 -11.26 11.61
N ASP A 126 -19.52 -12.55 11.25
CA ASP A 126 -20.12 -13.62 12.06
C ASP A 126 -19.37 -13.84 13.38
N LEU A 127 -18.04 -13.75 13.36
CA LEU A 127 -17.22 -13.87 14.57
C LEU A 127 -17.47 -12.70 15.53
N ALA A 128 -17.86 -11.52 15.04
CA ALA A 128 -18.22 -10.39 15.88
C ALA A 128 -19.48 -10.66 16.72
N ASP A 129 -20.39 -11.49 16.23
CA ASP A 129 -21.57 -11.94 17.00
C ASP A 129 -21.18 -12.95 18.09
N ASN A 130 -20.06 -13.65 17.94
CA ASN A 130 -19.48 -14.52 18.96
C ASN A 130 -18.81 -13.69 20.05
N ARG A 131 -18.95 -14.11 21.31
CA ARG A 131 -18.44 -13.34 22.46
C ARG A 131 -16.93 -13.41 22.66
N ALA A 132 -16.20 -14.23 21.92
CA ALA A 132 -14.77 -14.52 22.09
C ALA A 132 -13.87 -13.90 21.01
N PHE A 133 -14.35 -12.86 20.31
CA PHE A 133 -13.58 -12.10 19.32
C PHE A 133 -13.14 -10.75 19.91
N TYR A 134 -11.82 -10.50 19.88
CA TYR A 134 -11.22 -9.32 20.51
C TYR A 134 -10.34 -8.55 19.55
N VAL A 135 -10.14 -7.25 19.83
CA VAL A 135 -9.20 -6.40 19.09
C VAL A 135 -8.00 -6.05 19.96
N LEU A 136 -6.81 -6.21 19.38
CA LEU A 136 -5.59 -5.61 19.91
C LEU A 136 -5.34 -4.30 19.18
N GLU A 137 -5.49 -3.18 19.85
CA GLU A 137 -5.19 -1.87 19.27
C GLU A 137 -3.67 -1.61 19.32
N THR A 138 -3.03 -1.45 18.16
CA THR A 138 -1.64 -1.07 18.08
C THR A 138 -1.49 0.46 18.03
N LYS A 139 -0.45 0.95 18.71
CA LYS A 139 0.01 2.35 18.63
C LYS A 139 1.20 2.52 17.70
N ASP A 140 1.73 1.43 17.18
CA ASP A 140 2.78 1.47 16.16
C ASP A 140 2.22 2.02 14.85
N PHE A 141 3.12 2.56 14.02
CA PHE A 141 2.71 2.99 12.69
C PHE A 141 2.19 1.80 11.88
N TRP A 142 1.20 2.07 11.07
CA TRP A 142 0.64 1.11 10.14
C TRP A 142 0.36 1.78 8.80
N ARG A 143 0.64 1.08 7.71
CA ARG A 143 0.30 1.53 6.37
C ARG A 143 -0.01 0.35 5.46
N GLN A 144 -1.10 0.46 4.72
CA GLN A 144 -1.45 -0.52 3.71
C GLN A 144 -0.57 -0.31 2.46
N ILE A 145 0.05 -1.40 1.97
CA ILE A 145 0.85 -1.40 0.74
C ILE A 145 0.07 -2.17 -0.33
N LYS A 146 -0.70 -1.44 -1.15
CA LYS A 146 -1.46 -2.01 -2.29
C LYS A 146 -0.77 -1.81 -3.63
N THR A 147 0.04 -0.78 -3.73
CA THR A 147 0.75 -0.40 -4.96
C THR A 147 2.23 -0.26 -4.66
N ALA A 148 3.08 -0.42 -5.67
CA ALA A 148 4.53 -0.22 -5.51
C ALA A 148 4.86 1.18 -4.97
N GLY A 149 4.11 2.21 -5.39
CA GLY A 149 4.28 3.57 -4.88
C GLY A 149 4.03 3.73 -3.39
N SER A 150 3.23 2.85 -2.77
CA SER A 150 3.02 2.86 -1.32
C SER A 150 4.28 2.51 -0.52
N ALA A 151 5.31 1.94 -1.16
CA ALA A 151 6.57 1.59 -0.50
C ALA A 151 7.36 2.83 -0.05
N VAL A 152 7.33 3.94 -0.79
CA VAL A 152 8.07 5.16 -0.42
C VAL A 152 7.58 5.75 0.91
N PRO A 153 6.27 6.03 1.11
CA PRO A 153 5.80 6.49 2.41
C PRO A 153 5.93 5.43 3.52
N ALA A 154 5.86 4.13 3.21
CA ALA A 154 6.14 3.08 4.18
C ALA A 154 7.62 3.10 4.62
N ASN A 155 8.55 3.25 3.66
CA ASN A 155 9.97 3.42 3.95
C ASN A 155 10.22 4.60 4.90
N ALA A 156 9.57 5.75 4.66
CA ALA A 156 9.70 6.92 5.52
C ALA A 156 9.26 6.63 6.96
N LEU A 157 8.18 5.86 7.17
CA LEU A 157 7.72 5.45 8.51
C LEU A 157 8.74 4.56 9.23
N TYR A 158 9.33 3.59 8.53
CA TYR A 158 10.38 2.71 9.08
C TYR A 158 11.63 3.51 9.44
N LEU A 159 12.09 4.36 8.54
CA LEU A 159 13.26 5.21 8.78
C LEU A 159 13.03 6.18 9.95
N MET A 160 11.85 6.77 10.05
CA MET A 160 11.49 7.65 11.16
C MET A 160 11.49 6.90 12.50
N LYS A 161 10.92 5.68 12.54
CA LYS A 161 10.95 4.84 13.74
C LYS A 161 12.38 4.48 14.14
N ALA A 162 13.22 4.08 13.16
CA ALA A 162 14.64 3.80 13.39
C ALA A 162 15.40 5.04 13.89
N PHE A 163 15.08 6.22 13.36
CA PHE A 163 15.69 7.48 13.79
C PHE A 163 15.29 7.85 15.22
N GLN A 164 14.00 7.71 15.57
CA GLN A 164 13.50 7.95 16.93
C GLN A 164 14.10 6.99 17.96
N SER A 165 14.34 5.75 17.57
CA SER A 165 15.01 4.73 18.41
C SER A 165 16.54 4.84 18.39
N GLN A 166 17.10 5.82 17.71
CA GLN A 166 18.55 6.01 17.55
C GLN A 166 19.28 4.76 17.03
N SER A 167 18.66 4.10 16.03
CA SER A 167 19.24 2.89 15.45
C SER A 167 20.64 3.16 14.88
N PRO A 168 21.64 2.32 15.19
CA PRO A 168 22.99 2.46 14.67
C PRO A 168 23.11 2.14 13.17
N GLU A 169 22.07 1.58 12.57
CA GLU A 169 22.03 1.23 11.14
C GLU A 169 21.84 2.45 10.23
N LEU A 170 21.36 3.57 10.80
CA LEU A 170 21.17 4.79 10.03
C LEU A 170 22.48 5.54 9.83
N ALA A 171 22.62 6.17 8.67
CA ALA A 171 23.74 7.03 8.35
C ALA A 171 23.80 8.22 9.31
N LYS A 172 25.01 8.58 9.75
CA LYS A 172 25.21 9.73 10.63
C LYS A 172 24.94 11.04 9.87
N PRO A 173 24.26 12.01 10.52
CA PRO A 173 24.05 13.33 9.93
C PRO A 173 25.36 14.00 9.52
N SER A 174 25.37 14.65 8.35
CA SER A 174 26.50 15.43 7.86
C SER A 174 26.02 16.60 7.01
N ALA A 175 26.94 17.38 6.45
CA ALA A 175 26.59 18.47 5.53
C ALA A 175 25.88 17.98 4.24
N THR A 176 26.06 16.72 3.89
CA THR A 176 25.47 16.09 2.70
C THR A 176 24.42 15.04 3.02
N ILE A 177 24.25 14.64 4.29
CA ILE A 177 23.26 13.65 4.73
C ILE A 177 22.26 14.30 5.70
N LEU A 178 21.02 14.48 5.23
CA LEU A 178 19.88 14.96 6.01
C LEU A 178 19.05 13.76 6.50
N PRO A 179 19.07 13.45 7.81
CA PRO A 179 18.40 12.25 8.33
C PRO A 179 16.86 12.32 8.22
N PRO A 180 16.16 11.17 8.29
CA PRO A 180 16.74 9.82 8.38
C PRO A 180 17.19 9.27 7.02
N VAL A 181 18.33 8.60 6.99
CA VAL A 181 18.89 7.95 5.79
C VAL A 181 19.46 6.59 6.18
N PHE A 182 19.11 5.55 5.42
CA PHE A 182 19.74 4.24 5.51
C PHE A 182 20.66 4.03 4.30
N ILE A 183 21.90 3.59 4.55
CA ILE A 183 22.86 3.22 3.52
C ILE A 183 23.38 1.82 3.85
N HIS A 184 23.12 0.87 2.96
CA HIS A 184 23.62 -0.48 3.14
C HIS A 184 25.17 -0.49 3.18
N PRO A 185 25.82 -1.28 4.05
CA PRO A 185 27.29 -1.28 4.21
C PRO A 185 28.07 -1.60 2.92
N THR A 186 27.47 -2.31 1.95
CA THR A 186 28.10 -2.61 0.67
C THR A 186 27.82 -1.59 -0.43
N ALA A 187 27.01 -0.57 -0.15
CA ALA A 187 26.75 0.50 -1.11
C ALA A 187 27.94 1.48 -1.18
N THR A 188 28.17 2.02 -2.36
CA THR A 188 29.20 3.04 -2.60
C THR A 188 28.52 4.39 -2.85
N VAL A 189 28.74 5.35 -1.99
CA VAL A 189 28.19 6.71 -2.10
C VAL A 189 29.29 7.72 -2.13
N ASP A 190 29.29 8.56 -3.18
CA ASP A 190 30.28 9.65 -3.29
C ASP A 190 30.07 10.68 -2.17
N PRO A 191 31.14 11.20 -1.52
CA PRO A 191 31.05 12.16 -0.42
C PRO A 191 30.33 13.47 -0.76
N THR A 192 30.25 13.83 -2.05
CA THR A 192 29.58 15.05 -2.52
C THR A 192 28.09 14.84 -2.82
N ALA A 193 27.63 13.59 -2.81
CA ALA A 193 26.22 13.26 -3.02
C ALA A 193 25.37 13.74 -1.85
N LYS A 194 24.20 14.34 -2.12
CA LYS A 194 23.26 14.85 -1.10
C LYS A 194 22.11 13.87 -0.92
N LEU A 195 22.02 13.29 0.27
CA LEU A 195 21.01 12.28 0.59
C LEU A 195 20.06 12.77 1.68
N GLY A 196 18.79 12.46 1.52
CA GLY A 196 17.77 12.65 2.53
C GLY A 196 16.84 13.87 2.36
N PRO A 197 15.81 13.95 3.21
CA PRO A 197 15.44 12.92 4.19
C PRO A 197 14.75 11.70 3.55
N ASN A 198 14.52 10.67 4.38
CA ASN A 198 13.73 9.47 4.03
C ASN A 198 14.26 8.69 2.80
N VAL A 199 15.57 8.46 2.78
CA VAL A 199 16.25 7.74 1.70
C VAL A 199 16.77 6.39 2.20
N SER A 200 16.55 5.35 1.41
CA SER A 200 17.15 4.03 1.60
C SER A 200 17.99 3.66 0.38
N ILE A 201 19.28 3.35 0.61
CA ILE A 201 20.21 2.88 -0.39
C ILE A 201 20.50 1.41 -0.15
N GLY A 202 20.15 0.57 -1.11
CA GLY A 202 20.27 -0.89 -1.06
C GLY A 202 21.68 -1.42 -1.25
N PRO A 203 21.84 -2.75 -1.14
CA PRO A 203 23.13 -3.41 -1.29
C PRO A 203 23.78 -3.13 -2.64
N ARG A 204 25.10 -2.95 -2.65
CA ARG A 204 25.93 -2.74 -3.86
C ARG A 204 25.47 -1.61 -4.79
N ALA A 205 24.52 -0.78 -4.33
CA ALA A 205 24.10 0.39 -5.08
C ALA A 205 25.24 1.41 -5.14
N VAL A 206 25.34 2.11 -6.29
CA VAL A 206 26.37 3.11 -6.53
C VAL A 206 25.73 4.47 -6.73
N VAL A 207 26.17 5.47 -5.96
CA VAL A 207 25.70 6.87 -6.05
C VAL A 207 26.87 7.77 -6.39
N GLY A 208 26.82 8.38 -7.58
CA GLY A 208 27.88 9.24 -8.12
C GLY A 208 27.95 10.64 -7.50
N ALA A 209 29.01 11.35 -7.83
CA ALA A 209 29.30 12.69 -7.35
C ALA A 209 28.18 13.68 -7.67
N GLY A 210 27.88 14.58 -6.75
CA GLY A 210 26.86 15.63 -6.93
C GLY A 210 25.41 15.14 -7.03
N ALA A 211 25.16 13.83 -7.02
CA ALA A 211 23.80 13.27 -7.06
C ALA A 211 22.95 13.75 -5.88
N ARG A 212 21.65 13.92 -6.12
CA ARG A 212 20.68 14.36 -5.09
C ARG A 212 19.54 13.38 -4.99
N ILE A 213 19.39 12.77 -3.82
CA ILE A 213 18.36 11.76 -3.58
C ILE A 213 17.53 12.16 -2.36
N LYS A 214 16.20 12.20 -2.52
CA LYS A 214 15.29 12.58 -1.44
C LYS A 214 13.99 11.76 -1.53
N GLU A 215 13.43 11.34 -0.37
CA GLU A 215 12.14 10.63 -0.29
C GLU A 215 12.09 9.45 -1.28
N SER A 216 13.16 8.65 -1.34
CA SER A 216 13.33 7.67 -2.42
C SER A 216 13.96 6.38 -1.91
N ILE A 217 13.71 5.32 -2.65
CA ILE A 217 14.29 4.00 -2.41
C ILE A 217 15.15 3.64 -3.62
N VAL A 218 16.41 3.32 -3.38
CA VAL A 218 17.35 2.80 -4.38
C VAL A 218 17.61 1.35 -4.03
N LEU A 219 17.23 0.45 -4.92
CA LEU A 219 17.33 -0.99 -4.69
C LEU A 219 18.71 -1.52 -5.03
N GLU A 220 18.93 -2.80 -4.78
CA GLU A 220 20.19 -3.51 -4.94
C GLU A 220 20.75 -3.39 -6.36
N ASP A 221 22.08 -3.24 -6.47
CA ASP A 221 22.83 -3.10 -7.72
C ASP A 221 22.44 -1.91 -8.62
N ALA A 222 21.63 -0.97 -8.11
CA ALA A 222 21.26 0.20 -8.90
C ALA A 222 22.42 1.22 -8.97
N GLU A 223 22.56 1.87 -10.11
CA GLU A 223 23.58 2.88 -10.37
C GLU A 223 22.94 4.26 -10.62
N ILE A 224 23.32 5.25 -9.83
CA ILE A 224 22.94 6.64 -10.03
C ILE A 224 24.20 7.41 -10.37
N LYS A 225 24.29 7.90 -11.62
CA LYS A 225 25.47 8.62 -12.09
C LYS A 225 25.59 10.03 -11.49
N HIS A 226 26.67 10.70 -11.83
CA HIS A 226 26.98 12.03 -11.28
C HIS A 226 25.91 13.07 -11.63
N ASP A 227 25.66 13.99 -10.71
CA ASP A 227 24.74 15.13 -10.81
C ASP A 227 23.28 14.76 -11.12
N ALA A 228 22.93 13.48 -11.05
CA ALA A 228 21.55 13.02 -11.21
C ALA A 228 20.66 13.41 -10.02
N CYS A 229 19.37 13.57 -10.27
CA CYS A 229 18.39 13.98 -9.27
C CYS A 229 17.27 12.93 -9.15
N VAL A 230 17.11 12.33 -7.96
CA VAL A 230 16.10 11.30 -7.69
C VAL A 230 15.22 11.74 -6.52
N LEU A 231 13.97 12.05 -6.80
CA LEU A 231 13.03 12.62 -5.83
C LEU A 231 11.70 11.86 -5.86
N TYR A 232 11.20 11.40 -4.72
CA TYR A 232 9.92 10.69 -4.62
C TYR A 232 9.82 9.54 -5.62
N ALA A 233 10.86 8.70 -5.64
CA ALA A 233 11.00 7.65 -6.64
C ALA A 233 11.48 6.33 -6.05
N ILE A 234 11.21 5.26 -6.78
CA ILE A 234 11.79 3.93 -6.54
C ILE A 234 12.67 3.59 -7.74
N ILE A 235 13.96 3.36 -7.50
CA ILE A 235 14.90 2.88 -8.49
C ILE A 235 15.04 1.37 -8.31
N GLY A 236 14.55 0.61 -9.28
CA GLY A 236 14.51 -0.85 -9.26
C GLY A 236 15.88 -1.50 -9.29
N TRP A 237 15.90 -2.80 -9.07
CA TRP A 237 17.12 -3.62 -9.04
C TRP A 237 17.92 -3.47 -10.33
N SER A 238 19.22 -3.30 -10.20
CA SER A 238 20.16 -3.19 -11.33
C SER A 238 19.80 -2.11 -12.36
N SER A 239 19.00 -1.13 -11.97
CA SER A 239 18.59 -0.03 -12.83
C SER A 239 19.63 1.08 -12.83
N ARG A 240 19.73 1.83 -13.94
CA ARG A 240 20.70 2.88 -14.12
C ARG A 240 20.04 4.23 -14.37
N VAL A 241 20.46 5.26 -13.66
CA VAL A 241 20.08 6.65 -13.88
C VAL A 241 21.28 7.40 -14.42
N GLY A 242 21.14 7.98 -15.62
CA GLY A 242 22.19 8.68 -16.34
C GLY A 242 22.65 9.95 -15.65
N SER A 243 23.76 10.49 -16.10
CA SER A 243 24.34 11.75 -15.61
C SER A 243 23.39 12.91 -15.92
N TRP A 244 23.20 13.83 -14.96
CA TRP A 244 22.29 14.97 -15.09
C TRP A 244 20.81 14.59 -15.30
N ALA A 245 20.48 13.30 -15.29
CA ALA A 245 19.11 12.84 -15.42
C ALA A 245 18.28 13.21 -14.21
N ARG A 246 16.97 13.35 -14.41
CA ARG A 246 16.03 13.73 -13.38
C ARG A 246 14.89 12.73 -13.31
N VAL A 247 14.83 11.94 -12.23
CA VAL A 247 13.77 10.97 -11.94
C VAL A 247 12.98 11.48 -10.76
N GLU A 248 11.76 11.95 -11.00
CA GLU A 248 10.99 12.63 -9.96
C GLU A 248 9.53 12.22 -9.92
N GLY A 249 8.98 12.13 -8.71
CA GLY A 249 7.56 12.07 -8.45
C GLY A 249 7.02 13.39 -7.92
N THR A 250 5.71 13.52 -7.84
CA THR A 250 5.04 14.64 -7.18
C THR A 250 4.87 14.32 -5.69
N PRO A 251 5.30 15.19 -4.76
CA PRO A 251 5.11 14.95 -3.34
C PRO A 251 3.63 14.87 -2.99
N THR A 252 3.25 13.81 -2.29
CA THR A 252 1.92 13.64 -1.71
C THR A 252 1.97 13.97 -0.22
N PRO A 253 0.97 14.67 0.34
CA PRO A 253 0.90 14.89 1.79
C PRO A 253 0.93 13.55 2.54
N VAL A 254 1.68 13.49 3.62
CA VAL A 254 1.89 12.27 4.44
C VAL A 254 0.56 11.70 4.98
N ARG A 255 -0.49 12.51 5.02
CA ARG A 255 -1.82 12.13 5.52
C ARG A 255 -2.71 11.44 4.49
N GLU A 256 -2.37 11.47 3.23
CA GLU A 256 -3.16 10.82 2.19
C GLU A 256 -2.75 9.36 2.04
N HIS A 257 -3.70 8.46 2.18
CA HIS A 257 -3.49 7.02 1.97
C HIS A 257 -3.40 6.66 0.47
N SER A 258 -3.54 7.65 -0.40
CA SER A 258 -3.44 7.49 -1.85
C SER A 258 -2.05 7.91 -2.35
N THR A 259 -1.46 7.10 -3.21
CA THR A 259 -0.23 7.43 -3.94
C THR A 259 -0.51 8.01 -5.34
N SER A 260 -1.77 8.28 -5.63
CA SER A 260 -2.19 8.85 -6.90
C SER A 260 -2.89 10.19 -6.67
N VAL A 261 -2.62 11.14 -7.55
CA VAL A 261 -3.28 12.46 -7.58
C VAL A 261 -4.25 12.49 -8.76
N VAL A 262 -5.44 13.00 -8.55
CA VAL A 262 -6.38 13.23 -9.65
C VAL A 262 -6.11 14.62 -10.23
N LYS A 263 -5.66 14.69 -11.49
CA LYS A 263 -5.43 15.92 -12.22
C LYS A 263 -6.32 15.93 -13.46
N ASN A 264 -7.17 16.94 -13.59
CA ASN A 264 -8.14 17.05 -14.69
C ASN A 264 -9.04 15.80 -14.86
N GLY A 265 -9.46 15.17 -13.75
CA GLY A 265 -10.30 13.97 -13.78
C GLY A 265 -9.54 12.66 -14.07
N VAL A 266 -8.25 12.73 -14.36
CA VAL A 266 -7.41 11.55 -14.62
C VAL A 266 -6.57 11.23 -13.38
N LYS A 267 -6.55 9.96 -12.97
CA LYS A 267 -5.72 9.48 -11.87
C LYS A 267 -4.27 9.38 -12.33
N VAL A 268 -3.41 10.24 -11.79
CA VAL A 268 -1.98 10.30 -12.12
C VAL A 268 -1.17 9.70 -10.97
N GLN A 269 -0.15 8.91 -11.29
CA GLN A 269 0.79 8.42 -10.31
C GLN A 269 1.52 9.61 -9.65
N SER A 270 1.66 9.57 -8.33
CA SER A 270 2.38 10.62 -7.59
C SER A 270 3.86 10.30 -7.36
N ILE A 271 4.32 9.11 -7.78
CA ILE A 271 5.67 8.58 -7.56
C ILE A 271 6.19 8.03 -8.87
N THR A 272 7.48 8.25 -9.17
CA THR A 272 8.13 7.59 -10.29
C THR A 272 8.71 6.25 -9.84
N ILE A 273 8.45 5.21 -10.62
CA ILE A 273 8.92 3.86 -10.35
C ILE A 273 9.66 3.35 -11.58
N LEU A 274 10.92 3.03 -11.41
CA LEU A 274 11.69 2.27 -12.38
C LEU A 274 11.70 0.81 -11.96
N GLY A 275 11.26 -0.08 -12.83
CA GLY A 275 11.30 -1.53 -12.62
C GLY A 275 12.73 -2.06 -12.62
N LYS A 276 12.89 -3.38 -12.60
CA LYS A 276 14.21 -4.02 -12.65
C LYS A 276 14.90 -3.74 -14.00
N GLU A 277 16.21 -3.49 -13.95
CA GLU A 277 17.06 -3.32 -15.15
C GLU A 277 16.54 -2.25 -16.12
N CYS A 278 15.95 -1.17 -15.58
CA CYS A 278 15.61 0.00 -16.39
C CYS A 278 16.82 0.93 -16.52
N ALA A 279 16.94 1.57 -17.68
CA ALA A 279 17.99 2.56 -17.92
C ALA A 279 17.40 3.90 -18.33
N VAL A 280 17.77 4.95 -17.61
CA VAL A 280 17.47 6.35 -17.96
C VAL A 280 18.74 6.96 -18.55
N GLY A 281 18.62 7.52 -19.76
CA GLY A 281 19.72 8.19 -20.45
C GLY A 281 20.24 9.43 -19.71
N ASP A 282 21.40 9.91 -20.11
CA ASP A 282 21.97 11.15 -19.59
C ASP A 282 21.05 12.34 -19.95
N GLU A 283 20.87 13.29 -19.02
CA GLU A 283 20.03 14.51 -19.14
C GLU A 283 18.53 14.24 -19.32
N VAL A 284 18.07 12.99 -19.31
CA VAL A 284 16.66 12.62 -19.49
C VAL A 284 15.85 12.92 -18.24
N ARG A 285 14.65 13.47 -18.44
CA ARG A 285 13.68 13.72 -17.37
C ARG A 285 12.54 12.69 -17.40
N VAL A 286 12.33 12.02 -16.25
CA VAL A 286 11.25 11.05 -16.05
C VAL A 286 10.42 11.52 -14.87
N GLN A 287 9.13 11.81 -15.08
CA GLN A 287 8.26 12.37 -14.03
C GLN A 287 6.93 11.63 -13.92
N ASN A 288 6.56 11.20 -12.71
CA ASN A 288 5.30 10.52 -12.41
C ASN A 288 5.04 9.33 -13.35
N CYS A 289 6.06 8.52 -13.61
CA CYS A 289 5.99 7.41 -14.53
C CYS A 289 6.15 6.07 -13.79
N VAL A 290 5.50 5.05 -14.32
CA VAL A 290 5.78 3.66 -13.95
C VAL A 290 6.41 2.97 -15.14
N CYS A 291 7.70 2.63 -15.00
CA CYS A 291 8.46 1.95 -16.03
C CYS A 291 8.54 0.46 -15.67
N LEU A 292 8.00 -0.41 -16.53
CA LEU A 292 8.10 -1.85 -16.38
C LEU A 292 9.56 -2.32 -16.56
N PRO A 293 9.92 -3.52 -16.08
CA PRO A 293 11.29 -4.01 -16.16
C PRO A 293 11.88 -4.01 -17.59
N TYR A 294 13.21 -3.87 -17.68
CA TYR A 294 14.00 -3.97 -18.91
C TYR A 294 13.73 -2.87 -19.95
N LYS A 295 13.35 -1.68 -19.51
CA LYS A 295 13.08 -0.54 -20.42
C LYS A 295 14.22 0.46 -20.43
N GLU A 296 14.47 1.03 -21.60
CA GLU A 296 15.45 2.10 -21.81
C GLU A 296 14.76 3.40 -22.20
N LEU A 297 14.98 4.45 -21.40
CA LEU A 297 14.38 5.78 -21.56
C LEU A 297 15.44 6.74 -22.11
N LYS A 298 15.32 7.08 -23.40
CA LYS A 298 16.26 7.98 -24.11
C LYS A 298 15.71 9.39 -24.35
N ARG A 299 14.49 9.64 -23.91
CA ARG A 299 13.80 10.93 -24.05
C ARG A 299 12.97 11.22 -22.80
N ASP A 300 12.60 12.48 -22.62
CA ASP A 300 11.74 12.91 -21.54
C ASP A 300 10.40 12.21 -21.59
N VAL A 301 9.94 11.74 -20.43
CA VAL A 301 8.65 11.03 -20.29
C VAL A 301 7.94 11.53 -19.03
N MET A 302 6.64 11.81 -19.14
CA MET A 302 5.85 12.37 -18.04
C MET A 302 4.46 11.73 -17.97
N ASN A 303 4.04 11.32 -16.76
CA ASN A 303 2.69 10.84 -16.44
C ASN A 303 2.25 9.61 -17.27
N GLU A 304 3.17 8.70 -17.54
CA GLU A 304 2.95 7.54 -18.40
C GLU A 304 3.29 6.22 -17.67
N VAL A 305 2.67 5.14 -18.13
CA VAL A 305 3.07 3.76 -17.84
C VAL A 305 3.79 3.23 -19.07
N ILE A 306 5.09 2.91 -18.90
CA ILE A 306 5.97 2.45 -19.97
C ILE A 306 6.05 0.92 -19.91
N MET A 307 5.36 0.29 -20.86
CA MET A 307 5.23 -1.16 -20.98
C MET A 307 6.25 -1.78 -21.94
#